data_6bbf07dc5f8c5f0a608cef65f123a91b
#
_entry.id   6bbf07dc5f8c5f0a608cef65f123a91b
#
_cell.length_a   1.000
_cell.length_b   1.000
_cell.length_c   1.000
_cell.angle_alpha   90.00
_cell.angle_beta   90.00
_cell.angle_gamma   90.00
#
_symmetry.space_group_name_H-M   'P 1'
#
loop_
_entity.id
_entity.type
_entity.pdbx_description
1 polymer ?
#
loop_
_entity_poly.entity_id
_entity_poly.type
_entity_poly.pdbx_seq_one_letter_code
_entity_poly.pdbx_strand_id
1 'polypeptide(L)'
;MQADGNHEQPKPTFISRVIGVLIKAAVLLLLLFVVDRLLPSISQQTQSFVTAKWQQLSLLQQPLPEENSLPNPLSKQHLTDTWGAARSQGRSHEGIDIFAERGTPIQVTTQGIVSKVGENTLGGRVVVVIGPGGAGHYYAHLEDYADLSPNDWVNAGDTIGYVGDSGNAKGTPPHVHYGIYINGSAVNPYPLLQKE
;
A
#
# COMPACT_ATOMS: atom_id res chain seq x y z
N MET A 1 64.38 -38.63 8.48
CA MET A 1 63.42 -38.40 9.56
C MET A 1 63.09 -36.92 9.52
N GLN A 2 62.07 -36.52 8.76
CA GLN A 2 61.62 -35.12 8.62
C GLN A 2 60.44 -34.95 9.60
N ALA A 3 60.58 -34.02 10.55
CA ALA A 3 59.53 -33.66 11.46
C ALA A 3 58.57 -32.67 10.74
N ASP A 4 57.40 -33.11 10.47
CA ASP A 4 56.30 -32.33 9.89
C ASP A 4 55.76 -31.42 11.01
N GLY A 5 56.15 -30.16 11.01
CA GLY A 5 55.71 -29.13 11.95
C GLY A 5 54.34 -28.58 11.55
N ASN A 6 53.27 -29.28 11.97
CA ASN A 6 51.90 -28.83 11.79
C ASN A 6 51.70 -27.65 12.75
N HIS A 7 51.93 -26.39 12.35
CA HIS A 7 51.60 -25.21 13.10
C HIS A 7 50.11 -24.93 13.03
N GLU A 8 49.37 -25.47 14.02
CA GLU A 8 47.96 -25.17 14.21
C GLU A 8 47.81 -23.66 14.57
N GLN A 9 47.19 -22.89 13.67
CA GLN A 9 46.94 -21.49 13.87
C GLN A 9 46.01 -21.29 15.10
N PRO A 10 46.32 -20.40 16.04
CA PRO A 10 45.49 -20.18 17.22
C PRO A 10 44.10 -19.67 16.83
N LYS A 11 43.06 -20.32 17.34
CA LYS A 11 41.65 -19.91 17.11
C LYS A 11 41.41 -18.50 17.65
N PRO A 12 40.72 -17.64 16.90
CA PRO A 12 40.47 -16.25 17.29
C PRO A 12 39.68 -16.20 18.59
N THR A 13 40.17 -15.41 19.55
CA THR A 13 39.55 -15.17 20.85
C THR A 13 38.21 -14.42 20.65
N PHE A 14 37.31 -14.48 21.64
CA PHE A 14 36.07 -13.71 21.63
C PHE A 14 36.29 -12.22 21.39
N ILE A 15 37.29 -11.67 22.07
CA ILE A 15 37.70 -10.26 21.95
C ILE A 15 38.13 -9.92 20.50
N SER A 16 38.96 -10.77 19.86
CA SER A 16 39.38 -10.54 18.49
C SER A 16 38.24 -10.60 17.48
N ARG A 17 37.19 -11.44 17.71
CA ARG A 17 35.98 -11.49 16.90
C ARG A 17 35.17 -10.21 17.03
N VAL A 18 34.96 -9.71 18.26
CA VAL A 18 34.26 -8.45 18.52
C VAL A 18 35.00 -7.27 17.87
N ILE A 19 36.29 -7.17 18.04
CA ILE A 19 37.11 -6.13 17.39
C ILE A 19 37.01 -6.22 15.86
N GLY A 20 37.05 -7.42 15.29
CA GLY A 20 36.87 -7.62 13.84
C GLY A 20 35.50 -7.16 13.31
N VAL A 21 34.42 -7.37 14.09
CA VAL A 21 33.09 -6.87 13.74
C VAL A 21 33.04 -5.35 13.80
N LEU A 22 33.59 -4.74 14.85
CA LEU A 22 33.62 -3.29 15.01
C LEU A 22 34.43 -2.61 13.90
N ILE A 23 35.58 -3.17 13.51
CA ILE A 23 36.39 -2.65 12.40
C ILE A 23 35.59 -2.73 11.07
N LYS A 24 34.93 -3.84 10.79
CA LYS A 24 34.11 -3.98 9.58
C LYS A 24 32.95 -2.97 9.56
N ALA A 25 32.29 -2.76 10.70
CA ALA A 25 31.24 -1.75 10.83
C ALA A 25 31.77 -0.34 10.60
N ALA A 26 32.94 0.01 11.18
CA ALA A 26 33.57 1.31 10.98
C ALA A 26 33.98 1.54 9.52
N VAL A 27 34.54 0.53 8.85
CA VAL A 27 34.89 0.61 7.42
C VAL A 27 33.62 0.80 6.57
N LEU A 28 32.53 0.08 6.86
CA LEU A 28 31.27 0.26 6.15
C LEU A 28 30.72 1.67 6.32
N LEU A 29 30.71 2.20 7.53
CA LEU A 29 30.26 3.57 7.81
C LEU A 29 31.13 4.61 7.07
N LEU A 30 32.44 4.40 7.03
CA LEU A 30 33.35 5.27 6.28
C LEU A 30 33.05 5.22 4.78
N LEU A 31 32.84 4.02 4.22
CA LEU A 31 32.47 3.88 2.81
C LEU A 31 31.15 4.57 2.48
N LEU A 32 30.13 4.41 3.34
CA LEU A 32 28.85 5.11 3.20
C LEU A 32 29.02 6.62 3.24
N PHE A 33 29.85 7.14 4.16
CA PHE A 33 30.18 8.57 4.25
C PHE A 33 30.86 9.07 2.98
N VAL A 34 31.84 8.32 2.46
CA VAL A 34 32.57 8.67 1.22
C VAL A 34 31.61 8.67 0.02
N VAL A 35 30.71 7.66 -0.09
CA VAL A 35 29.69 7.59 -1.15
C VAL A 35 28.75 8.79 -1.07
N ASP A 36 28.28 9.16 0.13
CA ASP A 36 27.42 10.32 0.34
C ASP A 36 28.08 11.63 -0.13
N ARG A 37 29.39 11.78 0.10
CA ARG A 37 30.14 12.98 -0.28
C ARG A 37 30.51 13.05 -1.76
N LEU A 38 30.83 11.91 -2.36
CA LEU A 38 31.33 11.87 -3.75
C LEU A 38 30.20 11.63 -4.76
N LEU A 39 29.10 10.96 -4.36
CA LEU A 39 27.99 10.56 -5.22
C LEU A 39 26.65 10.85 -4.54
N PRO A 40 26.32 12.13 -4.26
CA PRO A 40 25.11 12.49 -3.51
C PRO A 40 23.81 12.01 -4.18
N SER A 41 23.77 11.92 -5.51
CA SER A 41 22.61 11.40 -6.23
C SER A 41 22.34 9.91 -5.94
N ILE A 42 23.40 9.10 -5.83
CA ILE A 42 23.28 7.68 -5.48
C ILE A 42 22.88 7.53 -4.01
N SER A 43 23.45 8.33 -3.13
CA SER A 43 23.08 8.36 -1.71
C SER A 43 21.61 8.72 -1.52
N GLN A 44 21.11 9.76 -2.18
CA GLN A 44 19.70 10.16 -2.12
C GLN A 44 18.75 9.06 -2.66
N GLN A 45 19.09 8.45 -3.80
CA GLN A 45 18.29 7.35 -4.34
C GLN A 45 18.25 6.13 -3.41
N THR A 46 19.38 5.80 -2.80
CA THR A 46 19.46 4.69 -1.84
C THR A 46 18.66 5.00 -0.59
N GLN A 47 18.74 6.22 -0.05
CA GLN A 47 17.96 6.64 1.12
C GLN A 47 16.46 6.62 0.83
N SER A 48 16.02 7.16 -0.31
CA SER A 48 14.61 7.15 -0.68
C SER A 48 14.07 5.72 -0.85
N PHE A 49 14.84 4.83 -1.49
CA PHE A 49 14.49 3.42 -1.62
C PHE A 49 14.35 2.73 -0.26
N VAL A 50 15.32 2.91 0.63
CA VAL A 50 15.30 2.34 1.98
C VAL A 50 14.09 2.88 2.76
N THR A 51 13.86 4.21 2.72
CA THR A 51 12.71 4.83 3.39
C THR A 51 11.39 4.28 2.88
N ALA A 52 11.21 4.18 1.56
CA ALA A 52 10.00 3.61 0.96
C ALA A 52 9.78 2.14 1.39
N LYS A 53 10.84 1.34 1.45
CA LYS A 53 10.76 -0.05 1.92
C LYS A 53 10.40 -0.15 3.41
N TRP A 54 10.96 0.71 4.24
CA TRP A 54 10.59 0.78 5.66
C TRP A 54 9.14 1.22 5.86
N GLN A 55 8.66 2.22 5.11
CA GLN A 55 7.26 2.63 5.13
C GLN A 55 6.34 1.47 4.74
N GLN A 56 6.66 0.75 3.67
CA GLN A 56 5.91 -0.43 3.24
C GLN A 56 5.86 -1.51 4.31
N LEU A 57 7.00 -1.86 4.91
CA LEU A 57 7.07 -2.88 5.96
C LEU A 57 6.32 -2.45 7.22
N SER A 58 6.47 -1.19 7.64
CA SER A 58 5.75 -0.65 8.79
C SER A 58 4.24 -0.62 8.58
N LEU A 59 3.77 -0.31 7.37
CA LEU A 59 2.36 -0.33 7.00
C LEU A 59 1.75 -1.73 7.18
N LEU A 60 2.44 -2.76 6.71
CA LEU A 60 1.97 -4.15 6.82
C LEU A 60 1.92 -4.67 8.27
N GLN A 61 2.67 -4.04 9.20
CA GLN A 61 2.66 -4.39 10.63
C GLN A 61 1.59 -3.62 11.42
N GLN A 62 0.95 -2.62 10.81
CA GLN A 62 -0.14 -1.88 11.46
C GLN A 62 -1.39 -2.77 11.57
N PRO A 63 -2.29 -2.48 12.52
CA PRO A 63 -3.54 -3.22 12.64
C PRO A 63 -4.42 -3.02 11.39
N LEU A 64 -5.27 -4.01 11.13
CA LEU A 64 -6.34 -3.90 10.13
C LEU A 64 -7.33 -2.80 10.52
N PRO A 65 -8.10 -2.24 9.57
CA PRO A 65 -9.15 -1.28 9.88
C PRO A 65 -10.18 -1.84 10.86
N GLU A 66 -10.54 -1.03 11.85
CA GLU A 66 -11.57 -1.32 12.85
C GLU A 66 -12.90 -0.63 12.52
N GLU A 67 -13.96 -0.97 13.23
CA GLU A 67 -15.27 -0.33 13.06
C GLU A 67 -15.17 1.20 13.22
N ASN A 68 -15.82 1.95 12.31
CA ASN A 68 -15.83 3.40 12.24
C ASN A 68 -14.43 4.06 12.21
N SER A 69 -13.38 3.34 11.77
CA SER A 69 -12.02 3.88 11.70
C SER A 69 -11.69 4.57 10.37
N LEU A 70 -12.42 4.26 9.31
CA LEU A 70 -12.15 4.77 7.97
C LEU A 70 -13.08 5.94 7.62
N PRO A 71 -12.58 7.05 7.06
CA PRO A 71 -13.43 8.11 6.52
C PRO A 71 -14.25 7.63 5.32
N ASN A 72 -15.38 8.29 5.07
CA ASN A 72 -16.16 8.08 3.86
C ASN A 72 -15.36 8.53 2.62
N PRO A 73 -15.19 7.68 1.59
CA PRO A 73 -14.45 8.05 0.37
C PRO A 73 -15.12 9.15 -0.46
N LEU A 74 -16.42 9.37 -0.23
CA LEU A 74 -17.18 10.48 -0.79
C LEU A 74 -17.79 11.29 0.35
N SER A 75 -17.02 12.22 0.89
CA SER A 75 -17.46 13.08 2.00
C SER A 75 -18.84 13.69 1.72
N LYS A 76 -19.73 13.74 2.73
CA LYS A 76 -21.10 14.23 2.66
C LYS A 76 -22.09 13.35 1.85
N GLN A 77 -21.67 12.19 1.32
CA GLN A 77 -22.60 11.27 0.69
C GLN A 77 -23.13 10.24 1.70
N HIS A 78 -24.42 9.95 1.58
CA HIS A 78 -25.05 8.95 2.44
C HIS A 78 -24.51 7.55 2.13
N LEU A 79 -24.11 6.83 3.17
CA LEU A 79 -23.67 5.45 3.07
C LEU A 79 -24.86 4.50 3.24
N THR A 80 -25.00 3.57 2.32
CA THR A 80 -25.99 2.48 2.40
C THR A 80 -25.26 1.15 2.40
N ASP A 81 -25.64 0.25 3.30
CA ASP A 81 -25.11 -1.12 3.29
C ASP A 81 -25.72 -1.91 2.14
N THR A 82 -24.99 -1.99 1.04
CA THR A 82 -25.33 -2.79 -0.14
C THR A 82 -24.51 -4.07 -0.24
N TRP A 83 -23.75 -4.42 0.82
CA TRP A 83 -22.95 -5.63 0.89
C TRP A 83 -23.82 -6.88 0.72
N GLY A 84 -23.32 -7.86 -0.03
CA GLY A 84 -24.02 -9.13 -0.25
C GLY A 84 -25.24 -9.06 -1.15
N ALA A 85 -25.62 -7.87 -1.64
CA ALA A 85 -26.74 -7.75 -2.57
C ALA A 85 -26.51 -8.60 -3.84
N ALA A 86 -27.56 -9.20 -4.37
CA ALA A 86 -27.48 -10.02 -5.56
C ALA A 86 -26.98 -9.23 -6.78
N ARG A 87 -26.04 -9.80 -7.52
CA ARG A 87 -25.48 -9.26 -8.75
C ARG A 87 -25.75 -10.22 -9.93
N SER A 88 -25.55 -9.72 -11.15
CA SER A 88 -25.68 -10.55 -12.34
C SER A 88 -24.80 -11.80 -12.29
N GLN A 89 -25.24 -12.89 -12.93
CA GLN A 89 -24.52 -14.17 -12.99
C GLN A 89 -24.34 -14.86 -11.63
N GLY A 90 -25.25 -14.66 -10.68
CA GLY A 90 -25.25 -15.32 -9.37
C GLY A 90 -24.14 -14.84 -8.41
N ARG A 91 -23.47 -13.72 -8.69
CA ARG A 91 -22.49 -13.12 -7.80
C ARG A 91 -23.16 -12.38 -6.65
N SER A 92 -22.47 -12.27 -5.53
CA SER A 92 -22.79 -11.34 -4.45
C SER A 92 -22.00 -10.06 -4.61
N HIS A 93 -22.51 -8.97 -4.05
CA HIS A 93 -21.83 -7.68 -4.00
C HIS A 93 -20.70 -7.69 -2.97
N GLU A 94 -19.45 -7.59 -3.41
CA GLU A 94 -18.25 -7.62 -2.59
C GLU A 94 -17.73 -6.20 -2.27
N GLY A 95 -18.64 -5.32 -1.84
CA GLY A 95 -18.37 -3.93 -1.51
C GLY A 95 -19.65 -3.18 -1.22
N ILE A 96 -19.58 -1.87 -1.23
CA ILE A 96 -20.73 -0.96 -1.20
C ILE A 96 -20.67 0.02 -2.36
N ASP A 97 -21.84 0.42 -2.85
CA ASP A 97 -21.98 1.44 -3.88
C ASP A 97 -22.37 2.77 -3.24
N ILE A 98 -21.55 3.80 -3.44
CA ILE A 98 -21.76 5.15 -2.90
C ILE A 98 -22.03 6.08 -4.07
N PHE A 99 -23.24 6.59 -4.15
CA PHE A 99 -23.71 7.42 -5.25
C PHE A 99 -23.32 8.88 -5.06
N ALA A 100 -22.88 9.52 -6.16
CA ALA A 100 -22.61 10.95 -6.23
C ALA A 100 -22.67 11.44 -7.67
N GLU A 101 -22.62 12.74 -7.86
CA GLU A 101 -22.55 13.33 -9.20
C GLU A 101 -21.26 12.88 -9.93
N ARG A 102 -21.36 12.66 -11.26
CA ARG A 102 -20.21 12.35 -12.10
C ARG A 102 -19.13 13.42 -11.92
N GLY A 103 -17.88 12.99 -11.80
CA GLY A 103 -16.75 13.87 -11.58
C GLY A 103 -16.55 14.30 -10.13
N THR A 104 -17.36 13.86 -9.16
CA THR A 104 -17.10 14.07 -7.74
C THR A 104 -15.76 13.43 -7.36
N PRO A 105 -14.85 14.15 -6.66
CA PRO A 105 -13.58 13.58 -6.23
C PRO A 105 -13.78 12.41 -5.26
N ILE A 106 -13.08 11.31 -5.51
CA ILE A 106 -13.01 10.14 -4.64
C ILE A 106 -11.75 10.26 -3.79
N GLN A 107 -11.91 10.21 -2.47
CA GLN A 107 -10.81 10.29 -1.52
C GLN A 107 -10.41 8.91 -1.04
N VAL A 108 -9.10 8.68 -0.90
CA VAL A 108 -8.61 7.46 -0.27
C VAL A 108 -8.97 7.43 1.21
N THR A 109 -9.41 6.27 1.67
CA THR A 109 -9.92 6.08 3.05
C THR A 109 -8.83 5.83 4.08
N THR A 110 -7.59 5.64 3.65
CA THR A 110 -6.46 5.29 4.52
C THR A 110 -5.14 5.74 3.91
N GLN A 111 -4.10 5.84 4.71
CA GLN A 111 -2.75 5.91 4.16
C GLN A 111 -2.36 4.58 3.51
N GLY A 112 -1.51 4.62 2.50
CA GLY A 112 -1.09 3.38 1.86
C GLY A 112 -0.27 3.56 0.59
N ILE A 113 -0.08 2.45 -0.11
CA ILE A 113 0.64 2.39 -1.37
C ILE A 113 -0.34 2.05 -2.48
N VAL A 114 -0.35 2.84 -3.54
CA VAL A 114 -1.09 2.54 -4.76
C VAL A 114 -0.53 1.27 -5.37
N SER A 115 -1.30 0.20 -5.40
CA SER A 115 -0.88 -1.08 -6.00
C SER A 115 -1.35 -1.25 -7.43
N LYS A 116 -2.42 -0.55 -7.81
CA LYS A 116 -2.96 -0.58 -9.17
C LYS A 116 -3.64 0.72 -9.53
N VAL A 117 -3.35 1.20 -10.74
CA VAL A 117 -4.13 2.17 -11.50
C VAL A 117 -4.35 1.53 -12.86
N GLY A 118 -5.59 1.36 -13.29
CA GLY A 118 -5.86 0.69 -14.57
C GLY A 118 -7.30 0.21 -14.69
N GLU A 119 -7.57 -0.65 -15.66
CA GLU A 119 -8.92 -1.12 -15.96
C GLU A 119 -9.07 -2.63 -15.73
N ASN A 120 -10.32 -3.05 -15.49
CA ASN A 120 -10.75 -4.43 -15.60
C ASN A 120 -12.21 -4.50 -16.08
N THR A 121 -12.64 -5.70 -16.51
CA THR A 121 -13.93 -5.89 -17.15
C THR A 121 -15.13 -5.50 -16.27
N LEU A 122 -15.07 -5.78 -14.97
CA LEU A 122 -16.16 -5.49 -14.04
C LEU A 122 -16.09 -4.07 -13.49
N GLY A 123 -14.98 -3.70 -12.92
CA GLY A 123 -14.82 -2.41 -12.26
C GLY A 123 -14.62 -1.23 -13.21
N GLY A 124 -14.35 -1.49 -14.50
CA GLY A 124 -13.94 -0.42 -15.41
C GLY A 124 -12.62 0.19 -14.96
N ARG A 125 -12.54 1.51 -14.87
CA ARG A 125 -11.39 2.22 -14.28
C ARG A 125 -11.36 2.02 -12.78
N VAL A 126 -10.23 1.54 -12.29
CA VAL A 126 -10.05 1.16 -10.88
C VAL A 126 -8.73 1.67 -10.32
N VAL A 127 -8.76 1.99 -9.03
CA VAL A 127 -7.58 2.23 -8.21
C VAL A 127 -7.61 1.26 -7.05
N VAL A 128 -6.45 0.67 -6.71
CA VAL A 128 -6.28 -0.18 -5.53
C VAL A 128 -5.15 0.38 -4.68
N VAL A 129 -5.43 0.57 -3.40
CA VAL A 129 -4.47 1.02 -2.40
C VAL A 129 -4.29 -0.09 -1.36
N ILE A 130 -3.04 -0.44 -1.08
CA ILE A 130 -2.71 -1.34 0.04
C ILE A 130 -2.51 -0.47 1.27
N GLY A 131 -3.37 -0.64 2.24
CA GLY A 131 -3.37 0.07 3.52
C GLY A 131 -2.75 -0.72 4.68
N PRO A 132 -2.99 -0.26 5.92
CA PRO A 132 -2.57 -0.93 7.15
C PRO A 132 -2.94 -2.42 7.18
N GLY A 133 -2.03 -3.24 7.74
CA GLY A 133 -2.23 -4.69 7.83
C GLY A 133 -2.30 -5.42 6.48
N GLY A 134 -1.98 -4.74 5.38
CA GLY A 134 -2.09 -5.29 4.03
C GLY A 134 -3.52 -5.33 3.47
N ALA A 135 -4.46 -4.62 4.07
CA ALA A 135 -5.82 -4.49 3.54
C ALA A 135 -5.79 -3.80 2.17
N GLY A 136 -6.40 -4.42 1.16
CA GLY A 136 -6.56 -3.84 -0.17
C GLY A 136 -7.85 -3.02 -0.25
N HIS A 137 -7.74 -1.73 -0.49
CA HIS A 137 -8.88 -0.82 -0.69
C HIS A 137 -9.10 -0.63 -2.19
N TYR A 138 -10.22 -1.11 -2.69
CA TYR A 138 -10.57 -1.15 -4.10
C TYR A 138 -11.63 -0.12 -4.41
N TYR A 139 -11.33 0.76 -5.37
CA TYR A 139 -12.23 1.83 -5.85
C TYR A 139 -12.49 1.59 -7.33
N ALA A 140 -13.75 1.45 -7.73
CA ALA A 140 -14.14 1.12 -9.10
C ALA A 140 -15.20 2.05 -9.67
N HIS A 141 -15.46 1.89 -10.97
CA HIS A 141 -16.38 2.66 -11.80
C HIS A 141 -15.97 4.13 -11.98
N LEU A 142 -14.66 4.41 -11.87
CA LEU A 142 -14.16 5.77 -11.98
C LEU A 142 -14.45 6.35 -13.38
N GLU A 143 -14.68 7.66 -13.43
CA GLU A 143 -14.69 8.45 -14.66
C GLU A 143 -13.29 8.70 -15.17
N ASP A 144 -12.38 9.09 -14.25
CA ASP A 144 -10.98 9.34 -14.54
C ASP A 144 -10.13 9.12 -13.29
N TYR A 145 -8.82 9.01 -13.47
CA TYR A 145 -7.84 8.91 -12.39
C TYR A 145 -7.36 10.30 -11.98
N ALA A 146 -6.93 10.46 -10.72
CA ALA A 146 -6.05 11.56 -10.35
C ALA A 146 -4.63 11.32 -10.88
N ASP A 147 -3.74 12.30 -10.74
CA ASP A 147 -2.33 12.18 -11.11
C ASP A 147 -1.60 11.29 -10.09
N LEU A 148 -1.65 9.98 -10.33
CA LEU A 148 -1.04 8.97 -9.48
C LEU A 148 -0.61 7.73 -10.28
N SER A 149 0.38 7.03 -9.77
CA SER A 149 0.98 5.84 -10.38
C SER A 149 1.13 4.70 -9.38
N PRO A 150 1.23 3.45 -9.85
CA PRO A 150 1.59 2.34 -8.96
C PRO A 150 2.91 2.61 -8.22
N ASN A 151 2.94 2.26 -6.94
CA ASN A 151 3.96 2.51 -5.93
C ASN A 151 3.96 3.93 -5.32
N ASP A 152 3.09 4.83 -5.73
CA ASP A 152 2.93 6.11 -5.03
C ASP A 152 2.38 5.89 -3.63
N TRP A 153 2.87 6.70 -2.68
CA TRP A 153 2.31 6.79 -1.35
C TRP A 153 1.15 7.78 -1.34
N VAL A 154 0.04 7.39 -0.71
CA VAL A 154 -1.13 8.25 -0.51
C VAL A 154 -1.50 8.33 0.97
N ASN A 155 -2.10 9.45 1.38
CA ASN A 155 -2.62 9.65 2.72
C ASN A 155 -4.15 9.67 2.71
N ALA A 156 -4.78 9.32 3.82
CA ALA A 156 -6.23 9.45 3.93
C ALA A 156 -6.68 10.88 3.55
N GLY A 157 -7.69 10.97 2.68
CA GLY A 157 -8.19 12.23 2.15
C GLY A 157 -7.59 12.67 0.81
N ASP A 158 -6.49 12.08 0.35
CA ASP A 158 -5.95 12.36 -0.99
C ASP A 158 -6.94 11.93 -2.07
N THR A 159 -7.08 12.74 -3.13
CA THR A 159 -7.94 12.38 -4.28
C THR A 159 -7.24 11.35 -5.16
N ILE A 160 -7.94 10.25 -5.45
CA ILE A 160 -7.42 9.14 -6.27
C ILE A 160 -8.11 9.00 -7.63
N GLY A 161 -9.19 9.71 -7.83
CA GLY A 161 -9.97 9.70 -9.07
C GLY A 161 -11.32 10.36 -8.88
N TYR A 162 -12.19 10.15 -9.84
CA TYR A 162 -13.46 10.86 -9.92
C TYR A 162 -14.59 9.87 -10.19
N VAL A 163 -15.77 10.10 -9.59
CA VAL A 163 -16.96 9.25 -9.72
C VAL A 163 -17.42 9.17 -11.18
N GLY A 164 -17.68 7.96 -11.63
CA GLY A 164 -18.19 7.66 -12.97
C GLY A 164 -19.17 6.50 -12.99
N ASP A 165 -19.20 5.82 -14.12
CA ASP A 165 -20.01 4.61 -14.37
C ASP A 165 -19.28 3.62 -15.28
N SER A 166 -17.95 3.60 -15.26
CA SER A 166 -17.16 2.72 -16.13
C SER A 166 -17.33 1.24 -15.81
N GLY A 167 -16.90 0.37 -16.71
CA GLY A 167 -17.03 -1.07 -16.57
C GLY A 167 -18.49 -1.55 -16.67
N ASN A 168 -18.90 -2.46 -15.77
CA ASN A 168 -20.26 -3.01 -15.78
C ASN A 168 -21.32 -2.07 -15.18
N ALA A 169 -20.92 -0.92 -14.65
CA ALA A 169 -21.80 0.14 -14.19
C ALA A 169 -22.26 1.08 -15.32
N LYS A 170 -21.79 0.87 -16.55
CA LYS A 170 -22.08 1.75 -17.68
C LYS A 170 -23.59 1.92 -17.89
N GLY A 171 -24.03 3.20 -17.87
CA GLY A 171 -25.44 3.57 -18.03
C GLY A 171 -26.28 3.48 -16.74
N THR A 172 -25.68 3.16 -15.60
CA THR A 172 -26.33 3.29 -14.29
C THR A 172 -26.06 4.69 -13.70
N PRO A 173 -26.79 5.10 -12.64
CA PRO A 173 -26.43 6.30 -11.91
C PRO A 173 -24.96 6.28 -11.47
N PRO A 174 -24.21 7.38 -11.62
CA PRO A 174 -22.80 7.42 -11.25
C PRO A 174 -22.57 7.12 -9.76
N HIS A 175 -21.58 6.29 -9.48
CA HIS A 175 -21.21 5.89 -8.12
C HIS A 175 -19.78 5.39 -8.08
N VAL A 176 -19.19 5.35 -6.90
CA VAL A 176 -17.99 4.55 -6.64
C VAL A 176 -18.42 3.22 -6.01
N HIS A 177 -17.96 2.12 -6.57
CA HIS A 177 -17.95 0.85 -5.87
C HIS A 177 -16.70 0.79 -4.98
N TYR A 178 -16.90 0.68 -3.67
CA TYR A 178 -15.83 0.58 -2.69
C TYR A 178 -15.81 -0.78 -2.03
N GLY A 179 -14.70 -1.49 -2.17
CA GLY A 179 -14.47 -2.82 -1.59
C GLY A 179 -13.21 -2.86 -0.73
N ILE A 180 -13.21 -3.71 0.29
CA ILE A 180 -12.03 -4.01 1.11
C ILE A 180 -11.72 -5.49 1.02
N TYR A 181 -10.45 -5.83 0.79
CA TYR A 181 -9.95 -7.20 0.69
C TYR A 181 -8.87 -7.45 1.74
N ILE A 182 -9.07 -8.47 2.57
CA ILE A 182 -8.11 -8.91 3.58
C ILE A 182 -7.70 -10.34 3.26
N ASN A 183 -6.40 -10.57 3.08
CA ASN A 183 -5.85 -11.87 2.66
C ASN A 183 -6.54 -12.44 1.40
N GLY A 184 -6.88 -11.56 0.45
CA GLY A 184 -7.55 -11.93 -0.80
C GLY A 184 -9.05 -12.19 -0.71
N SER A 185 -9.65 -12.08 0.46
CA SER A 185 -11.09 -12.23 0.66
C SER A 185 -11.76 -10.87 0.87
N ALA A 186 -12.88 -10.64 0.20
CA ALA A 186 -13.70 -9.44 0.40
C ALA A 186 -14.31 -9.44 1.80
N VAL A 187 -14.34 -8.27 2.44
CA VAL A 187 -15.02 -8.03 3.72
C VAL A 187 -15.99 -6.87 3.58
N ASN A 188 -17.06 -6.85 4.39
CA ASN A 188 -18.02 -5.76 4.35
C ASN A 188 -17.36 -4.44 4.77
N PRO A 189 -17.24 -3.43 3.89
CA PRO A 189 -16.61 -2.15 4.26
C PRO A 189 -17.54 -1.24 5.06
N TYR A 190 -18.87 -1.45 5.01
CA TYR A 190 -19.85 -0.55 5.61
C TYR A 190 -19.67 -0.31 7.12
N PRO A 191 -19.44 -1.35 7.98
CA PRO A 191 -19.21 -1.11 9.39
C PRO A 191 -17.87 -0.42 9.69
N LEU A 192 -16.90 -0.48 8.76
CA LEU A 192 -15.57 0.11 8.95
C LEU A 192 -15.55 1.61 8.66
N LEU A 193 -16.53 2.10 7.87
CA LEU A 193 -16.65 3.50 7.49
C LEU A 193 -17.34 4.33 8.59
N GLN A 194 -16.84 5.56 8.78
CA GLN A 194 -17.48 6.55 9.63
C GLN A 194 -18.82 6.96 9.03
N LYS A 195 -19.85 6.86 9.84
CA LYS A 195 -21.21 7.30 9.51
C LYS A 195 -21.34 8.72 10.05
N GLU A 196 -21.34 9.69 9.15
CA GLU A 196 -21.67 11.09 9.50
C GLU A 196 -23.17 11.24 9.77
#